data_9b4111cc24381fa7bebebab95cc16a70
#
_entry.id   9b4111cc24381fa7bebebab95cc16a70
#
_cell.length_a   1.000
_cell.length_b   1.000
_cell.length_c   1.000
_cell.angle_alpha   90.00
_cell.angle_beta   90.00
_cell.angle_gamma   90.00
#
_symmetry.space_group_name_H-M   'P 1'
#
loop_
_entity.id
_entity.type
_entity.pdbx_description
1 polymer ?
#
loop_
_entity_poly.entity_id
_entity_poly.type
_entity_poly.pdbx_seq_one_letter_code
_entity_poly.pdbx_strand_id
1 'polypeptide(L)'
;MKNKGKLCSIALASVFLVFVFLILISAAASAAQVTKIGTGYDPAVYGNEVVWTNGVVIHLYNLTDRTDTTVSSSGASSPDIYDNKLVWCDESSGTPRLAVYDIPTATKSYITQNVDQYSKPAIYGNRIVWSANDSVYLMDISTSKQTKIGNGSNPDIYDTKVVYYSYSEDPEADMAIRMYDINTKEKITVTSSGDPNIPHIWGTKVIWSDVYNHQGYIAMYDTSTKKTIDVTHQLDTDPNGNEYGASTGTHIAIQNDKIVYNKCVDDYEGKPGVYVYNISTGQSTLVYKYPEEVYTTPEVYDNIVVWGIDKNYVNSTDDNEIYLCNLAD
;
A
#
# COMPACT_ATOMS: atom_id res chain seq x y z
N MET A 1 -77.23 10.56 -65.98
CA MET A 1 -77.38 9.73 -64.83
C MET A 1 -76.13 9.91 -63.93
N LYS A 2 -76.37 10.20 -62.69
CA LYS A 2 -75.38 10.69 -61.69
C LYS A 2 -74.51 9.53 -61.23
N ASN A 3 -73.17 9.77 -61.16
CA ASN A 3 -72.35 8.96 -60.26
C ASN A 3 -71.44 9.90 -59.43
N LYS A 4 -71.64 9.77 -58.16
CA LYS A 4 -70.96 10.55 -57.14
C LYS A 4 -69.62 9.82 -56.82
N GLY A 5 -68.49 10.50 -57.05
CA GLY A 5 -67.21 10.08 -56.56
C GLY A 5 -66.99 10.54 -55.15
N LYS A 6 -66.63 9.59 -54.28
CA LYS A 6 -66.22 9.86 -52.90
C LYS A 6 -64.78 10.33 -52.87
N LEU A 7 -64.51 11.51 -52.33
CA LEU A 7 -63.22 11.93 -51.93
C LEU A 7 -62.75 11.11 -50.68
N CYS A 8 -61.62 10.47 -50.81
CA CYS A 8 -60.93 9.86 -49.69
C CYS A 8 -59.86 10.83 -49.19
N SER A 9 -60.07 11.35 -47.98
CA SER A 9 -59.12 12.21 -47.30
C SER A 9 -57.96 11.37 -46.77
N ILE A 10 -56.78 11.57 -47.27
CA ILE A 10 -55.55 11.01 -46.70
C ILE A 10 -55.05 12.00 -45.66
N ALA A 11 -55.14 11.60 -44.38
CA ALA A 11 -54.52 12.31 -43.27
C ALA A 11 -53.01 12.01 -43.28
N LEU A 12 -52.16 12.99 -43.54
CA LEU A 12 -50.74 12.89 -43.30
C LEU A 12 -50.49 12.95 -41.79
N ALA A 13 -50.10 11.85 -41.22
CA ALA A 13 -49.53 11.82 -39.88
C ALA A 13 -48.06 12.23 -39.94
N SER A 14 -47.75 13.43 -39.46
CA SER A 14 -46.39 13.92 -39.30
C SER A 14 -45.78 13.23 -38.10
N VAL A 15 -44.89 12.29 -38.35
CA VAL A 15 -44.04 11.67 -37.30
C VAL A 15 -42.93 12.66 -37.01
N PHE A 16 -43.03 13.36 -35.88
CA PHE A 16 -41.91 14.14 -35.32
C PHE A 16 -40.92 13.16 -34.68
N LEU A 17 -39.83 12.89 -35.39
CA LEU A 17 -38.69 12.15 -34.85
C LEU A 17 -37.90 13.11 -33.94
N VAL A 18 -38.11 13.04 -32.62
CA VAL A 18 -37.28 13.75 -31.66
C VAL A 18 -35.96 12.99 -31.52
N PHE A 19 -34.92 13.45 -32.20
CA PHE A 19 -33.54 13.02 -31.95
C PHE A 19 -33.10 13.62 -30.59
N VAL A 20 -33.17 12.84 -29.54
CA VAL A 20 -32.47 13.17 -28.29
C VAL A 20 -30.99 12.89 -28.51
N PHE A 21 -30.22 13.92 -28.78
CA PHE A 21 -28.78 13.89 -28.74
C PHE A 21 -28.38 13.74 -27.25
N LEU A 22 -28.13 12.52 -26.77
CA LEU A 22 -27.39 12.30 -25.56
C LEU A 22 -25.95 12.74 -25.81
N ILE A 23 -25.63 13.96 -25.44
CA ILE A 23 -24.23 14.39 -25.30
C ILE A 23 -23.69 13.63 -24.09
N LEU A 24 -23.03 12.51 -24.34
CA LEU A 24 -22.14 11.92 -23.40
C LEU A 24 -20.98 12.90 -23.22
N ILE A 25 -21.09 13.79 -22.23
CA ILE A 25 -19.94 14.51 -21.72
C ILE A 25 -19.13 13.44 -21.01
N SER A 26 -18.18 12.84 -21.72
CA SER A 26 -17.09 12.14 -21.06
C SER A 26 -16.34 13.24 -20.30
N ALA A 27 -16.60 13.34 -19.00
CA ALA A 27 -15.68 14.04 -18.13
C ALA A 27 -14.33 13.35 -18.37
N ALA A 28 -13.42 14.03 -19.04
CA ALA A 28 -12.04 13.61 -19.05
C ALA A 28 -11.66 13.56 -17.56
N ALA A 29 -11.41 12.36 -17.03
CA ALA A 29 -10.87 12.24 -15.70
C ALA A 29 -9.61 13.09 -15.69
N SER A 30 -9.60 14.16 -14.90
CA SER A 30 -8.40 14.94 -14.66
C SER A 30 -7.35 13.93 -14.19
N ALA A 31 -6.19 13.92 -14.83
CA ALA A 31 -5.11 13.10 -14.31
C ALA A 31 -4.84 13.59 -12.88
N ALA A 32 -4.93 12.69 -11.92
CA ALA A 32 -4.74 13.03 -10.51
C ALA A 32 -3.43 13.80 -10.34
N GLN A 33 -3.49 14.93 -9.64
CA GLN A 33 -2.34 15.84 -9.52
C GLN A 33 -1.29 15.24 -8.59
N VAL A 34 -0.10 14.96 -9.15
CA VAL A 34 1.06 14.49 -8.38
C VAL A 34 1.85 15.69 -7.90
N THR A 35 2.16 15.72 -6.61
CA THR A 35 2.88 16.81 -5.97
C THR A 35 4.08 16.27 -5.19
N LYS A 36 5.28 16.82 -5.42
CA LYS A 36 6.44 16.57 -4.55
C LYS A 36 6.24 17.33 -3.23
N ILE A 37 6.36 16.61 -2.10
CA ILE A 37 6.16 17.20 -0.76
C ILE A 37 7.45 17.25 0.08
N GLY A 38 8.48 16.51 -0.30
CA GLY A 38 9.73 16.48 0.46
C GLY A 38 10.83 15.68 -0.21
N THR A 39 11.91 15.46 0.55
CA THR A 39 13.02 14.58 0.19
C THR A 39 13.20 13.52 1.28
N GLY A 40 13.41 12.26 0.87
CA GLY A 40 13.54 11.15 1.78
C GLY A 40 12.97 9.84 1.22
N TYR A 41 12.68 8.90 2.10
CA TYR A 41 12.18 7.56 1.77
C TYR A 41 11.30 7.01 2.91
N ASP A 42 10.73 5.82 2.70
CA ASP A 42 9.83 5.13 3.63
C ASP A 42 8.68 6.02 4.14
N PRO A 43 7.85 6.58 3.25
CA PRO A 43 6.69 7.34 3.69
C PRO A 43 5.63 6.42 4.30
N ALA A 44 4.85 6.98 5.25
CA ALA A 44 3.59 6.41 5.71
C ALA A 44 2.54 7.52 5.83
N VAL A 45 1.25 7.17 5.74
CA VAL A 45 0.17 8.15 5.74
C VAL A 45 -1.01 7.67 6.57
N TYR A 46 -1.54 8.56 7.39
CA TYR A 46 -2.80 8.35 8.10
C TYR A 46 -3.55 9.67 8.29
N GLY A 47 -4.83 9.67 7.96
CA GLY A 47 -5.66 10.88 8.08
C GLY A 47 -5.11 12.01 7.24
N ASN A 48 -4.70 13.05 7.91
CA ASN A 48 -4.18 14.28 7.29
C ASN A 48 -2.66 14.44 7.45
N GLU A 49 -1.98 13.40 7.90
CA GLU A 49 -0.56 13.41 8.19
C GLU A 49 0.20 12.43 7.32
N VAL A 50 1.33 12.88 6.78
CA VAL A 50 2.33 12.05 6.08
C VAL A 50 3.62 12.11 6.87
N VAL A 51 4.23 10.96 7.09
CA VAL A 51 5.54 10.86 7.73
C VAL A 51 6.53 10.20 6.80
N TRP A 52 7.81 10.57 6.88
CA TRP A 52 8.90 9.91 6.17
C TRP A 52 10.23 10.13 6.88
N THR A 53 11.25 9.42 6.46
CA THR A 53 12.63 9.66 6.92
C THR A 53 13.49 10.18 5.78
N ASN A 54 14.48 11.01 6.10
CA ASN A 54 15.58 11.35 5.20
C ASN A 54 16.90 10.64 5.58
N GLY A 55 16.81 9.58 6.40
CA GLY A 55 17.95 8.83 6.93
C GLY A 55 18.57 9.44 8.19
N VAL A 56 18.14 10.63 8.56
CA VAL A 56 18.61 11.34 9.76
C VAL A 56 17.45 11.62 10.71
N VAL A 57 16.39 12.19 10.19
CA VAL A 57 15.24 12.61 11.00
C VAL A 57 13.91 12.10 10.43
N ILE A 58 12.89 12.07 11.26
CA ILE A 58 11.49 11.85 10.85
C ILE A 58 10.85 13.20 10.59
N HIS A 59 10.29 13.34 9.41
CA HIS A 59 9.42 14.44 9.00
C HIS A 59 7.96 14.09 9.27
N LEU A 60 7.20 15.06 9.73
CA LEU A 60 5.74 15.01 9.89
C LEU A 60 5.13 16.17 9.09
N TYR A 61 4.44 15.84 8.02
CA TYR A 61 3.85 16.80 7.09
C TYR A 61 2.32 16.77 7.20
N ASN A 62 1.74 17.95 7.47
CA ASN A 62 0.30 18.12 7.51
C ASN A 62 -0.25 18.50 6.14
N LEU A 63 -1.21 17.71 5.61
CA LEU A 63 -1.81 17.91 4.28
C LEU A 63 -2.68 19.15 4.17
N THR A 64 -3.26 19.65 5.28
CA THR A 64 -4.17 20.80 5.28
C THR A 64 -3.41 22.11 5.17
N ASP A 65 -2.45 22.33 6.03
CA ASP A 65 -1.68 23.59 6.10
C ASP A 65 -0.33 23.51 5.37
N ARG A 66 0.05 22.31 4.91
CA ARG A 66 1.28 22.03 4.18
C ARG A 66 2.54 22.35 4.99
N THR A 67 2.46 22.18 6.30
CA THR A 67 3.62 22.37 7.17
C THR A 67 4.39 21.07 7.33
N ASP A 68 5.73 21.16 7.29
CA ASP A 68 6.67 20.07 7.55
C ASP A 68 7.36 20.34 8.91
N THR A 69 7.27 19.38 9.81
CA THR A 69 7.85 19.44 11.16
C THR A 69 8.77 18.25 11.37
N THR A 70 9.97 18.51 11.87
CA THR A 70 10.91 17.46 12.29
C THR A 70 10.59 16.97 13.70
N VAL A 71 10.34 15.68 13.88
CA VAL A 71 9.94 15.08 15.17
C VAL A 71 11.01 14.22 15.84
N SER A 72 12.12 13.95 15.15
CA SER A 72 13.27 13.23 15.68
C SER A 72 14.56 14.03 15.55
N SER A 73 15.61 13.66 16.29
CA SER A 73 16.87 14.42 16.32
C SER A 73 17.98 13.85 15.46
N SER A 74 18.03 12.53 15.24
CA SER A 74 19.04 11.85 14.42
C SER A 74 18.77 10.34 14.38
N GLY A 75 19.34 9.65 13.37
CA GLY A 75 19.35 8.18 13.31
C GLY A 75 17.96 7.55 13.37
N ALA A 76 17.01 8.06 12.59
CA ALA A 76 15.63 7.61 12.62
C ALA A 76 15.25 6.99 11.26
N SER A 77 14.65 5.80 11.28
CA SER A 77 14.28 5.04 10.09
C SER A 77 12.92 4.37 10.23
N SER A 78 12.33 4.00 9.08
CA SER A 78 11.11 3.19 8.98
C SER A 78 9.96 3.69 9.86
N PRO A 79 9.49 4.93 9.67
CA PRO A 79 8.36 5.44 10.42
C PRO A 79 7.05 4.77 9.98
N ASP A 80 6.13 4.64 10.94
CA ASP A 80 4.73 4.34 10.69
C ASP A 80 3.84 5.25 11.54
N ILE A 81 2.60 5.46 11.11
CA ILE A 81 1.65 6.38 11.73
C ILE A 81 0.26 5.78 11.81
N TYR A 82 -0.36 5.90 12.97
CA TYR A 82 -1.78 5.63 13.16
C TYR A 82 -2.41 6.66 14.09
N ASP A 83 -3.50 7.29 13.65
CA ASP A 83 -4.20 8.34 14.38
C ASP A 83 -3.22 9.46 14.81
N ASN A 84 -3.01 9.64 16.07
CA ASN A 84 -2.15 10.68 16.63
C ASN A 84 -0.79 10.17 17.11
N LYS A 85 -0.34 9.00 16.64
CA LYS A 85 0.91 8.39 17.09
C LYS A 85 1.78 7.97 15.93
N LEU A 86 3.07 8.29 16.06
CA LEU A 86 4.12 7.78 15.21
C LEU A 86 4.95 6.75 15.96
N VAL A 87 5.46 5.77 15.24
CA VAL A 87 6.50 4.85 15.72
C VAL A 87 7.63 4.79 14.69
N TRP A 88 8.87 4.65 15.15
CA TRP A 88 10.03 4.47 14.27
C TRP A 88 11.17 3.75 14.99
N CYS A 89 12.14 3.27 14.22
CA CYS A 89 13.41 2.78 14.75
C CYS A 89 14.35 3.98 14.97
N ASP A 90 14.80 4.19 16.22
CA ASP A 90 15.70 5.27 16.62
C ASP A 90 17.08 4.70 16.97
N GLU A 91 18.08 5.05 16.19
CA GLU A 91 19.48 4.62 16.34
C GLU A 91 20.39 5.70 16.93
N SER A 92 19.81 6.83 17.38
CA SER A 92 20.56 7.99 17.88
C SER A 92 21.48 7.70 19.06
N SER A 93 21.25 6.61 19.79
CA SER A 93 22.09 6.16 20.92
C SER A 93 23.16 5.14 20.54
N GLY A 94 23.27 4.76 19.25
CA GLY A 94 24.15 3.68 18.78
C GLY A 94 23.60 2.28 19.00
N THR A 95 22.47 2.12 19.68
CA THR A 95 21.73 0.87 19.80
C THR A 95 20.31 1.12 19.34
N PRO A 96 19.79 0.34 18.38
CA PRO A 96 18.43 0.50 17.89
C PRO A 96 17.40 0.36 19.01
N ARG A 97 16.39 1.21 18.99
CA ARG A 97 15.26 1.20 19.92
C ARG A 97 14.00 1.73 19.24
N LEU A 98 12.84 1.32 19.70
CA LEU A 98 11.59 1.88 19.21
C LEU A 98 11.26 3.17 19.95
N ALA A 99 11.01 4.21 19.18
CA ALA A 99 10.48 5.48 19.64
C ALA A 99 9.00 5.60 19.28
N VAL A 100 8.24 6.22 20.15
CA VAL A 100 6.84 6.62 19.92
C VAL A 100 6.73 8.12 20.15
N TYR A 101 6.03 8.80 19.25
CA TYR A 101 5.73 10.22 19.35
C TYR A 101 4.22 10.42 19.33
N ASP A 102 3.75 11.17 20.32
CA ASP A 102 2.35 11.59 20.44
C ASP A 102 2.22 12.99 19.85
N ILE A 103 1.48 13.13 18.75
CA ILE A 103 1.37 14.37 17.99
C ILE A 103 0.74 15.49 18.81
N PRO A 104 -0.43 15.30 19.49
CA PRO A 104 -1.09 16.36 20.27
C PRO A 104 -0.25 16.93 21.41
N THR A 105 0.55 16.10 22.06
CA THR A 105 1.37 16.52 23.20
C THR A 105 2.80 16.86 22.82
N ALA A 106 3.19 16.60 21.57
CA ALA A 106 4.57 16.72 21.07
C ALA A 106 5.59 15.99 21.96
N THR A 107 5.21 14.84 22.52
CA THR A 107 6.07 14.07 23.43
C THR A 107 6.60 12.81 22.77
N LYS A 108 7.91 12.60 22.92
CA LYS A 108 8.61 11.38 22.48
C LYS A 108 8.93 10.48 23.67
N SER A 109 8.70 9.20 23.54
CA SER A 109 9.07 8.16 24.50
C SER A 109 9.75 6.99 23.80
N TYR A 110 10.53 6.21 24.54
CA TYR A 110 11.17 4.98 24.06
C TYR A 110 10.55 3.78 24.72
N ILE A 111 10.19 2.77 23.96
CA ILE A 111 9.41 1.63 24.46
C ILE A 111 10.18 0.33 24.57
N THR A 112 11.26 0.14 23.78
CA THR A 112 12.14 -1.02 23.87
C THR A 112 13.49 -0.74 23.23
N GLN A 113 14.53 -1.43 23.68
CA GLN A 113 15.87 -1.46 23.06
C GLN A 113 16.11 -2.78 22.31
N ASN A 114 15.15 -3.69 22.32
CA ASN A 114 15.20 -4.95 21.58
C ASN A 114 14.47 -4.76 20.24
N VAL A 115 15.20 -4.31 19.25
CA VAL A 115 14.72 -4.09 17.89
C VAL A 115 15.86 -4.30 16.90
N ASP A 116 15.60 -4.92 15.76
CA ASP A 116 16.59 -5.07 14.70
C ASP A 116 16.78 -3.73 13.96
N GLN A 117 17.99 -3.49 13.48
CA GLN A 117 18.40 -2.22 12.86
C GLN A 117 17.52 -1.81 11.68
N TYR A 118 16.97 -2.76 10.94
CA TYR A 118 16.12 -2.50 9.77
C TYR A 118 14.69 -2.98 9.98
N SER A 119 14.29 -3.11 11.25
CA SER A 119 12.91 -3.46 11.56
C SER A 119 11.97 -2.35 11.09
N LYS A 120 10.93 -2.72 10.35
CA LYS A 120 9.79 -1.85 10.09
C LYS A 120 8.75 -2.09 11.19
N PRO A 121 8.63 -1.22 12.19
CA PRO A 121 7.54 -1.32 13.15
C PRO A 121 6.24 -0.91 12.47
N ALA A 122 5.12 -1.53 12.86
CA ALA A 122 3.80 -1.11 12.45
C ALA A 122 2.92 -0.80 13.67
N ILE A 123 2.04 0.20 13.54
CA ILE A 123 1.17 0.64 14.63
C ILE A 123 -0.30 0.63 14.23
N TYR A 124 -1.15 0.10 15.13
CA TYR A 124 -2.61 0.22 15.04
C TYR A 124 -3.23 0.45 16.41
N GLY A 125 -3.89 1.56 16.61
CA GLY A 125 -4.43 1.97 17.91
C GLY A 125 -3.31 2.15 18.95
N ASN A 126 -3.38 1.38 20.03
CA ASN A 126 -2.36 1.36 21.07
C ASN A 126 -1.43 0.15 20.95
N ARG A 127 -1.34 -0.49 19.80
CA ARG A 127 -0.53 -1.68 19.59
C ARG A 127 0.53 -1.44 18.55
N ILE A 128 1.74 -1.88 18.87
CA ILE A 128 2.90 -1.82 17.98
C ILE A 128 3.42 -3.24 17.80
N VAL A 129 3.79 -3.57 16.56
CA VAL A 129 4.48 -4.81 16.21
C VAL A 129 5.84 -4.48 15.59
N TRP A 130 6.84 -5.32 15.83
CA TRP A 130 8.18 -5.16 15.27
C TRP A 130 8.94 -6.48 15.26
N SER A 131 10.07 -6.51 14.57
CA SER A 131 11.01 -7.64 14.56
C SER A 131 12.22 -7.36 15.43
N ALA A 132 12.69 -8.41 16.13
CA ALA A 132 13.95 -8.42 16.84
C ALA A 132 14.48 -9.83 17.01
N ASN A 133 15.75 -10.08 16.66
CA ASN A 133 16.40 -11.39 16.80
C ASN A 133 15.56 -12.53 16.21
N ASP A 134 15.23 -12.41 14.92
CA ASP A 134 14.40 -13.36 14.16
C ASP A 134 13.03 -13.65 14.80
N SER A 135 12.51 -12.73 15.55
CA SER A 135 11.25 -12.89 16.26
C SER A 135 10.35 -11.68 16.10
N VAL A 136 9.06 -11.92 16.03
CA VAL A 136 8.04 -10.88 15.98
C VAL A 136 7.46 -10.65 17.36
N TYR A 137 7.40 -9.39 17.74
CA TYR A 137 6.89 -8.91 19.02
C TYR A 137 5.67 -8.03 18.84
N LEU A 138 4.81 -8.05 19.84
CA LEU A 138 3.65 -7.17 20.00
C LEU A 138 3.76 -6.46 21.34
N MET A 139 3.51 -5.16 21.38
CA MET A 139 3.34 -4.38 22.60
C MET A 139 2.00 -3.64 22.59
N ASP A 140 1.35 -3.61 23.72
CA ASP A 140 0.29 -2.67 24.02
C ASP A 140 0.88 -1.48 24.78
N ILE A 141 0.87 -0.30 24.16
CA ILE A 141 1.48 0.92 24.71
C ILE A 141 0.83 1.32 26.04
N SER A 142 -0.49 1.10 26.17
CA SER A 142 -1.24 1.51 27.36
C SER A 142 -0.86 0.72 28.61
N THR A 143 -0.42 -0.53 28.43
CA THR A 143 -0.03 -1.43 29.52
C THR A 143 1.46 -1.70 29.60
N SER A 144 2.22 -1.27 28.58
CA SER A 144 3.63 -1.60 28.34
C SER A 144 3.90 -3.12 28.31
N LYS A 145 2.86 -3.90 28.02
CA LYS A 145 2.97 -5.36 27.95
C LYS A 145 3.51 -5.81 26.62
N GLN A 146 4.70 -6.38 26.63
CA GLN A 146 5.34 -6.99 25.47
C GLN A 146 5.07 -8.49 25.40
N THR A 147 4.87 -9.02 24.20
CA THR A 147 4.62 -10.45 23.95
C THR A 147 5.35 -10.86 22.68
N LYS A 148 6.17 -11.92 22.72
CA LYS A 148 6.67 -12.59 21.52
C LYS A 148 5.55 -13.41 20.91
N ILE A 149 5.28 -13.21 19.61
CA ILE A 149 4.18 -13.88 18.91
C ILE A 149 4.64 -14.95 17.93
N GLY A 150 5.87 -14.90 17.46
CA GLY A 150 6.42 -15.93 16.55
C GLY A 150 7.87 -15.68 16.18
N ASN A 151 8.45 -16.60 15.40
CA ASN A 151 9.72 -16.40 14.72
C ASN A 151 9.43 -15.86 13.32
N GLY A 152 10.14 -14.79 12.93
CA GLY A 152 9.89 -14.15 11.64
C GLY A 152 10.23 -12.67 11.61
N SER A 153 9.79 -12.00 10.55
CA SER A 153 10.05 -10.58 10.29
C SER A 153 8.88 -9.91 9.57
N ASN A 154 9.05 -8.62 9.24
CA ASN A 154 8.11 -7.81 8.47
C ASN A 154 6.67 -7.92 8.98
N PRO A 155 6.41 -7.67 10.27
CA PRO A 155 5.05 -7.70 10.79
C PRO A 155 4.25 -6.48 10.35
N ASP A 156 2.95 -6.69 10.14
CA ASP A 156 1.95 -5.65 10.00
C ASP A 156 0.73 -5.96 10.86
N ILE A 157 -0.04 -4.94 11.23
CA ILE A 157 -1.14 -5.05 12.18
C ILE A 157 -2.38 -4.28 11.74
N TYR A 158 -3.51 -4.95 11.80
CA TYR A 158 -4.83 -4.30 11.70
C TYR A 158 -5.77 -4.86 12.77
N ASP A 159 -6.35 -3.97 13.57
CA ASP A 159 -7.25 -4.30 14.68
C ASP A 159 -6.64 -5.33 15.63
N THR A 160 -7.13 -6.57 15.62
CA THR A 160 -6.67 -7.66 16.49
C THR A 160 -5.80 -8.68 15.76
N LYS A 161 -5.44 -8.41 14.53
CA LYS A 161 -4.69 -9.35 13.69
C LYS A 161 -3.32 -8.82 13.35
N VAL A 162 -2.32 -9.67 13.52
CA VAL A 162 -0.94 -9.42 13.11
C VAL A 162 -0.57 -10.43 12.03
N VAL A 163 -0.11 -9.93 10.88
CA VAL A 163 0.49 -10.77 9.84
C VAL A 163 2.00 -10.62 9.86
N TYR A 164 2.73 -11.65 9.49
CA TYR A 164 4.19 -11.60 9.45
C TYR A 164 4.75 -12.71 8.56
N TYR A 165 5.93 -12.47 8.03
CA TYR A 165 6.75 -13.47 7.38
C TYR A 165 7.36 -14.37 8.43
N SER A 166 7.06 -15.66 8.39
CA SER A 166 7.46 -16.63 9.40
C SER A 166 8.66 -17.43 8.93
N TYR A 167 9.71 -17.43 9.75
CA TYR A 167 10.81 -18.37 9.61
C TYR A 167 10.39 -19.75 10.12
N SER A 168 10.72 -20.78 9.37
CA SER A 168 10.53 -22.14 9.84
C SER A 168 11.59 -22.51 10.90
N GLU A 169 11.15 -23.20 11.96
CA GLU A 169 12.07 -23.85 12.89
C GLU A 169 12.62 -25.16 12.31
N ASP A 170 11.96 -25.70 11.28
CA ASP A 170 12.39 -26.85 10.50
C ASP A 170 13.05 -26.34 9.20
N PRO A 171 14.34 -26.65 8.97
CA PRO A 171 15.04 -26.21 7.75
C PRO A 171 14.44 -26.76 6.44
N GLU A 172 13.62 -27.82 6.52
CA GLU A 172 12.94 -28.42 5.38
C GLU A 172 11.49 -27.92 5.22
N ALA A 173 10.98 -27.11 6.17
CA ALA A 173 9.66 -26.54 6.07
C ALA A 173 9.70 -25.18 5.36
N ASP A 174 8.71 -24.95 4.51
CA ASP A 174 8.60 -23.74 3.72
C ASP A 174 8.41 -22.48 4.59
N MET A 175 9.00 -21.39 4.14
CA MET A 175 8.72 -20.06 4.65
C MET A 175 7.23 -19.74 4.42
N ALA A 176 6.61 -18.97 5.30
CA ALA A 176 5.17 -18.78 5.28
C ALA A 176 4.75 -17.36 5.67
N ILE A 177 3.63 -16.91 5.16
CA ILE A 177 2.90 -15.82 5.80
C ILE A 177 1.97 -16.41 6.85
N ARG A 178 2.11 -15.92 8.07
CA ARG A 178 1.25 -16.31 9.20
C ARG A 178 0.44 -15.12 9.67
N MET A 179 -0.74 -15.44 10.20
CA MET A 179 -1.59 -14.47 10.89
C MET A 179 -1.82 -14.93 12.32
N TYR A 180 -1.66 -14.00 13.27
CA TYR A 180 -1.90 -14.19 14.70
C TYR A 180 -3.07 -13.32 15.14
N ASP A 181 -4.06 -13.90 15.78
CA ASP A 181 -5.15 -13.16 16.41
C ASP A 181 -4.85 -12.85 17.87
N ILE A 182 -4.81 -11.58 18.22
CA ILE A 182 -4.42 -11.09 19.56
C ILE A 182 -5.41 -11.53 20.64
N ASN A 183 -6.69 -11.64 20.32
CA ASN A 183 -7.72 -12.01 21.28
C ASN A 183 -7.75 -13.51 21.54
N THR A 184 -7.79 -14.32 20.49
CA THR A 184 -7.89 -15.79 20.61
C THR A 184 -6.56 -16.46 20.83
N LYS A 185 -5.42 -15.78 20.51
CA LYS A 185 -4.05 -16.33 20.49
C LYS A 185 -3.86 -17.40 19.41
N GLU A 186 -4.78 -17.53 18.51
CA GLU A 186 -4.71 -18.47 17.40
C GLU A 186 -3.73 -17.99 16.34
N LYS A 187 -3.01 -18.94 15.74
CA LYS A 187 -2.15 -18.71 14.57
C LYS A 187 -2.65 -19.54 13.41
N ILE A 188 -2.78 -18.92 12.27
CA ILE A 188 -3.08 -19.61 11.02
C ILE A 188 -1.97 -19.37 9.99
N THR A 189 -1.76 -20.34 9.12
CA THR A 189 -0.93 -20.16 7.93
C THR A 189 -1.80 -19.57 6.83
N VAL A 190 -1.42 -18.40 6.33
CA VAL A 190 -2.08 -17.73 5.20
C VAL A 190 -1.63 -18.37 3.89
N THR A 191 -0.33 -18.52 3.73
CA THR A 191 0.30 -19.26 2.64
C THR A 191 1.64 -19.83 3.09
N SER A 192 2.02 -20.98 2.50
CA SER A 192 3.36 -21.59 2.62
C SER A 192 3.86 -22.06 1.25
N SER A 193 3.30 -21.55 0.17
CA SER A 193 3.70 -21.85 -1.19
C SER A 193 4.29 -20.61 -1.85
N GLY A 194 5.21 -20.81 -2.79
CA GLY A 194 5.93 -19.74 -3.46
C GLY A 194 7.12 -19.22 -2.64
N ASP A 195 7.45 -17.96 -2.83
CA ASP A 195 8.43 -17.20 -2.04
C ASP A 195 7.75 -15.93 -1.49
N PRO A 196 6.76 -16.12 -0.57
CA PRO A 196 5.94 -15.03 -0.08
C PRO A 196 6.74 -14.10 0.83
N ASN A 197 6.59 -12.79 0.66
CA ASN A 197 7.32 -11.80 1.44
C ASN A 197 6.48 -10.54 1.70
N ILE A 198 6.88 -9.74 2.69
CA ILE A 198 6.34 -8.42 3.05
C ILE A 198 4.81 -8.43 3.09
N PRO A 199 4.18 -9.12 4.04
CA PRO A 199 2.74 -9.14 4.17
C PRO A 199 2.21 -7.83 4.73
N HIS A 200 1.04 -7.39 4.21
CA HIS A 200 0.24 -6.32 4.78
C HIS A 200 -1.18 -6.78 5.03
N ILE A 201 -1.86 -6.12 5.98
CA ILE A 201 -3.23 -6.45 6.35
C ILE A 201 -4.12 -5.22 6.48
N TRP A 202 -5.31 -5.30 5.89
CA TRP A 202 -6.39 -4.35 6.13
C TRP A 202 -7.75 -5.05 6.13
N GLY A 203 -8.54 -4.85 7.19
CA GLY A 203 -9.84 -5.51 7.34
C GLY A 203 -9.72 -7.02 7.37
N THR A 204 -10.32 -7.67 6.40
CA THR A 204 -10.26 -9.13 6.22
C THR A 204 -9.21 -9.57 5.21
N LYS A 205 -8.47 -8.65 4.61
CA LYS A 205 -7.57 -8.91 3.50
C LYS A 205 -6.12 -8.86 3.92
N VAL A 206 -5.38 -9.92 3.59
CA VAL A 206 -3.93 -10.02 3.71
C VAL A 206 -3.36 -10.04 2.31
N ILE A 207 -2.42 -9.16 2.02
CA ILE A 207 -1.67 -9.13 0.77
C ILE A 207 -0.20 -9.43 1.02
N TRP A 208 0.48 -9.94 0.02
CA TRP A 208 1.93 -10.15 0.04
C TRP A 208 2.50 -10.11 -1.37
N SER A 209 3.79 -9.79 -1.47
CA SER A 209 4.54 -10.03 -2.68
C SER A 209 5.00 -11.48 -2.73
N ASP A 210 4.98 -12.08 -3.90
CA ASP A 210 5.37 -13.46 -4.14
C ASP A 210 6.19 -13.56 -5.42
N VAL A 211 6.90 -14.65 -5.63
CA VAL A 211 7.68 -14.91 -6.84
C VAL A 211 7.29 -16.26 -7.43
N TYR A 212 6.87 -16.25 -8.69
CA TYR A 212 6.60 -17.44 -9.47
C TYR A 212 7.35 -17.38 -10.80
N ASN A 213 8.09 -18.42 -11.14
CA ASN A 213 8.89 -18.49 -12.38
C ASN A 213 9.80 -17.25 -12.58
N HIS A 214 10.45 -16.80 -11.51
CA HIS A 214 11.30 -15.58 -11.50
C HIS A 214 10.56 -14.26 -11.74
N GLN A 215 9.25 -14.25 -11.60
CA GLN A 215 8.41 -13.08 -11.77
C GLN A 215 7.71 -12.75 -10.46
N GLY A 216 7.79 -11.48 -10.04
CA GLY A 216 7.09 -11.00 -8.86
C GLY A 216 5.60 -10.75 -9.17
N TYR A 217 4.73 -11.14 -8.26
CA TYR A 217 3.31 -10.85 -8.32
C TYR A 217 2.76 -10.51 -6.93
N ILE A 218 1.55 -9.99 -6.87
CA ILE A 218 0.86 -9.69 -5.62
C ILE A 218 -0.27 -10.69 -5.45
N ALA A 219 -0.27 -11.37 -4.32
CA ALA A 219 -1.36 -12.24 -3.91
C ALA A 219 -2.18 -11.59 -2.79
N MET A 220 -3.46 -11.93 -2.71
CA MET A 220 -4.37 -11.49 -1.66
C MET A 220 -5.19 -12.66 -1.12
N TYR A 221 -5.18 -12.83 0.20
CA TYR A 221 -6.05 -13.76 0.93
C TYR A 221 -7.14 -13.01 1.67
N ASP A 222 -8.38 -13.40 1.48
CA ASP A 222 -9.50 -12.87 2.24
C ASP A 222 -9.88 -13.84 3.36
N THR A 223 -9.68 -13.43 4.60
CA THR A 223 -9.94 -14.24 5.81
C THR A 223 -11.43 -14.57 5.99
N SER A 224 -12.34 -13.78 5.41
CA SER A 224 -13.79 -14.00 5.51
C SER A 224 -14.27 -15.09 4.56
N THR A 225 -13.72 -15.13 3.35
CA THR A 225 -14.07 -16.12 2.33
C THR A 225 -13.11 -17.31 2.30
N LYS A 226 -11.94 -17.19 2.93
CA LYS A 226 -10.84 -18.15 2.91
C LYS A 226 -10.33 -18.45 1.50
N LYS A 227 -10.35 -17.43 0.64
CA LYS A 227 -9.89 -17.54 -0.75
C LYS A 227 -8.65 -16.70 -0.96
N THR A 228 -7.71 -17.26 -1.70
CA THR A 228 -6.57 -16.53 -2.25
C THR A 228 -6.87 -16.18 -3.70
N ILE A 229 -6.54 -14.97 -4.10
CA ILE A 229 -6.54 -14.52 -5.50
C ILE A 229 -5.17 -13.95 -5.82
N ASP A 230 -4.80 -14.06 -7.07
CA ASP A 230 -3.65 -13.44 -7.67
C ASP A 230 -4.06 -12.07 -8.22
N VAL A 231 -3.49 -10.99 -7.66
CA VAL A 231 -3.91 -9.62 -7.95
C VAL A 231 -3.31 -9.11 -9.25
N THR A 232 -2.04 -9.43 -9.53
CA THR A 232 -1.31 -8.85 -10.66
C THR A 232 -1.04 -9.82 -11.81
N HIS A 233 -1.03 -11.12 -11.55
CA HIS A 233 -0.77 -12.14 -12.57
C HIS A 233 -1.85 -12.22 -13.66
N GLN A 234 -3.10 -11.84 -13.34
CA GLN A 234 -4.22 -11.81 -14.31
C GLN A 234 -4.14 -10.63 -15.31
N LEU A 235 -3.18 -9.72 -15.16
CA LEU A 235 -3.15 -8.46 -15.89
C LEU A 235 -2.08 -8.41 -17.00
N ASP A 236 -1.13 -9.33 -17.05
CA ASP A 236 0.04 -9.26 -17.91
C ASP A 236 0.25 -10.57 -18.73
N THR A 237 -0.65 -10.84 -19.66
CA THR A 237 -0.37 -11.77 -20.77
C THR A 237 -0.06 -10.97 -22.03
N ASP A 238 1.05 -11.32 -22.72
CA ASP A 238 1.32 -10.76 -24.03
C ASP A 238 0.27 -11.22 -25.07
N PRO A 239 0.21 -10.59 -26.26
CA PRO A 239 -0.70 -11.01 -27.34
C PRO A 239 -0.51 -12.45 -27.81
N ASN A 240 0.58 -13.11 -27.43
CA ASN A 240 0.89 -14.50 -27.78
C ASN A 240 0.54 -15.47 -26.65
N GLY A 241 -0.01 -14.95 -25.51
CA GLY A 241 -0.38 -15.75 -24.36
C GLY A 241 0.80 -16.15 -23.47
N ASN A 242 1.98 -15.51 -23.62
CA ASN A 242 3.07 -15.69 -22.69
C ASN A 242 2.78 -14.87 -21.44
N GLU A 243 2.85 -15.51 -20.28
CA GLU A 243 2.73 -14.86 -19.01
C GLU A 243 4.04 -14.12 -18.70
N TYR A 244 4.00 -12.81 -18.72
CA TYR A 244 5.07 -11.99 -18.19
C TYR A 244 4.59 -11.43 -16.85
N GLY A 245 5.13 -11.95 -15.75
CA GLY A 245 4.93 -11.33 -14.45
C GLY A 245 5.56 -9.96 -14.50
N ALA A 246 4.80 -8.94 -14.21
CA ALA A 246 5.38 -7.69 -13.83
C ALA A 246 6.37 -7.96 -12.71
N SER A 247 7.61 -7.50 -12.84
CA SER A 247 8.49 -7.38 -11.70
C SER A 247 7.85 -6.33 -10.78
N THR A 248 6.84 -6.76 -10.02
CA THR A 248 6.27 -5.91 -8.97
C THR A 248 7.38 -5.73 -7.96
N GLY A 249 7.71 -4.49 -7.68
CA GLY A 249 8.64 -4.17 -6.62
C GLY A 249 8.15 -4.78 -5.30
N THR A 250 9.07 -4.99 -4.39
CA THR A 250 8.81 -5.62 -3.09
C THR A 250 7.92 -4.78 -2.16
N HIS A 251 7.52 -3.56 -2.57
CA HIS A 251 6.75 -2.65 -1.73
C HIS A 251 5.33 -2.51 -2.23
N ILE A 252 4.42 -2.88 -1.35
CA ILE A 252 2.97 -2.89 -1.55
C ILE A 252 2.29 -2.37 -0.29
N ALA A 253 1.13 -1.75 -0.42
CA ALA A 253 0.29 -1.43 0.73
C ALA A 253 -1.18 -1.61 0.39
N ILE A 254 -2.00 -1.81 1.42
CA ILE A 254 -3.45 -2.01 1.28
C ILE A 254 -4.20 -1.15 2.27
N GLN A 255 -5.25 -0.49 1.80
CA GLN A 255 -6.27 0.10 2.66
C GLN A 255 -7.64 0.09 1.97
N ASN A 256 -8.65 -0.30 2.72
CA ASN A 256 -10.04 -0.39 2.23
C ASN A 256 -10.13 -1.28 0.97
N ASP A 257 -10.44 -0.65 -0.15
CA ASP A 257 -10.64 -1.28 -1.45
C ASP A 257 -9.46 -1.05 -2.41
N LYS A 258 -8.35 -0.58 -1.92
CA LYS A 258 -7.18 -0.21 -2.72
C LYS A 258 -5.93 -0.96 -2.30
N ILE A 259 -5.21 -1.48 -3.30
CA ILE A 259 -3.84 -1.93 -3.17
C ILE A 259 -2.98 -1.00 -4.00
N VAL A 260 -1.95 -0.42 -3.40
CA VAL A 260 -0.94 0.36 -4.13
C VAL A 260 0.33 -0.45 -4.27
N TYR A 261 0.98 -0.33 -5.43
CA TYR A 261 2.18 -1.09 -5.74
C TYR A 261 3.01 -0.37 -6.81
N ASN A 262 4.28 -0.74 -6.91
CA ASN A 262 5.13 -0.28 -7.98
C ASN A 262 5.39 -1.39 -9.02
N LYS A 263 5.51 -1.00 -10.27
CA LYS A 263 6.12 -1.79 -11.34
C LYS A 263 7.50 -1.22 -11.64
N CYS A 264 8.53 -2.08 -11.62
CA CYS A 264 9.92 -1.67 -11.77
C CYS A 264 10.45 -1.84 -13.19
N VAL A 265 9.94 -2.78 -13.98
CA VAL A 265 10.48 -3.14 -15.29
C VAL A 265 9.50 -2.82 -16.41
N ASP A 266 10.04 -2.36 -17.52
CA ASP A 266 9.32 -2.18 -18.78
C ASP A 266 9.27 -3.53 -19.51
N ASP A 267 8.35 -4.42 -19.10
CA ASP A 267 8.00 -5.58 -19.90
C ASP A 267 7.11 -5.11 -21.06
N TYR A 268 7.28 -5.62 -22.22
CA TYR A 268 6.79 -5.30 -23.56
C TYR A 268 5.60 -4.30 -23.68
N GLU A 269 4.79 -4.10 -22.66
CA GLU A 269 3.69 -3.13 -22.59
C GLU A 269 3.53 -2.44 -21.23
N GLY A 270 4.29 -2.86 -20.19
CA GLY A 270 4.24 -2.29 -18.85
C GLY A 270 4.97 -0.96 -18.75
N LYS A 271 4.37 0.03 -18.16
CA LYS A 271 5.02 1.31 -17.87
C LYS A 271 5.50 1.25 -16.43
N PRO A 272 6.81 1.41 -16.15
CA PRO A 272 7.27 1.52 -14.76
C PRO A 272 6.55 2.68 -14.07
N GLY A 273 6.10 2.46 -12.83
CA GLY A 273 5.31 3.46 -12.14
C GLY A 273 4.62 2.98 -10.88
N VAL A 274 3.91 3.90 -10.24
CA VAL A 274 2.99 3.61 -9.13
C VAL A 274 1.60 3.32 -9.67
N TYR A 275 1.03 2.22 -9.21
CA TYR A 275 -0.30 1.76 -9.59
C TYR A 275 -1.21 1.64 -8.38
N VAL A 276 -2.50 1.83 -8.60
CA VAL A 276 -3.57 1.52 -7.66
C VAL A 276 -4.47 0.46 -8.28
N TYR A 277 -4.58 -0.68 -7.61
CA TYR A 277 -5.55 -1.71 -7.94
C TYR A 277 -6.79 -1.53 -7.06
N ASN A 278 -7.95 -1.44 -7.69
CA ASN A 278 -9.22 -1.41 -7.00
C ASN A 278 -9.77 -2.83 -6.86
N ILE A 279 -9.93 -3.29 -5.62
CA ILE A 279 -10.31 -4.66 -5.30
C ILE A 279 -11.72 -4.98 -5.79
N SER A 280 -12.67 -4.04 -5.68
CA SER A 280 -14.07 -4.26 -6.09
C SER A 280 -14.25 -4.36 -7.60
N THR A 281 -13.45 -3.61 -8.37
CA THR A 281 -13.56 -3.61 -9.84
C THR A 281 -12.58 -4.57 -10.52
N GLY A 282 -11.52 -5.00 -9.81
CA GLY A 282 -10.44 -5.79 -10.38
C GLY A 282 -9.59 -5.02 -11.40
N GLN A 283 -9.54 -3.67 -11.32
CA GLN A 283 -8.86 -2.84 -12.29
C GLN A 283 -7.66 -2.13 -11.65
N SER A 284 -6.54 -2.09 -12.39
CA SER A 284 -5.38 -1.28 -12.04
C SER A 284 -5.36 0.03 -12.80
N THR A 285 -4.98 1.10 -12.12
CA THR A 285 -4.81 2.43 -12.69
C THR A 285 -3.40 2.92 -12.41
N LEU A 286 -2.71 3.40 -13.46
CA LEU A 286 -1.42 4.06 -13.33
C LEU A 286 -1.62 5.45 -12.71
N VAL A 287 -1.00 5.70 -11.55
CA VAL A 287 -1.01 6.98 -10.84
C VAL A 287 0.16 7.86 -11.28
N TYR A 288 1.34 7.26 -11.37
CA TYR A 288 2.56 7.97 -11.74
C TYR A 288 3.46 7.10 -12.60
N LYS A 289 3.91 7.63 -13.75
CA LYS A 289 4.86 6.96 -14.64
C LYS A 289 6.29 7.43 -14.34
N TYR A 290 7.19 6.47 -14.15
CA TYR A 290 8.63 6.79 -14.08
C TYR A 290 9.24 6.95 -15.46
N PRO A 291 10.22 7.84 -15.60
CA PRO A 291 11.01 7.95 -16.83
C PRO A 291 11.98 6.77 -17.01
N GLU A 292 12.36 6.12 -15.93
CA GLU A 292 13.32 5.03 -15.85
C GLU A 292 13.00 4.12 -14.67
N GLU A 293 13.68 2.99 -14.54
CA GLU A 293 13.50 2.04 -13.46
C GLU A 293 13.91 2.64 -12.11
N VAL A 294 13.00 2.68 -11.14
CA VAL A 294 13.25 3.19 -9.79
C VAL A 294 12.57 2.33 -8.73
N TYR A 295 13.18 2.25 -7.57
CA TYR A 295 12.55 1.65 -6.39
C TYR A 295 11.64 2.66 -5.70
N THR A 296 10.48 2.20 -5.24
CA THR A 296 9.54 3.05 -4.51
C THR A 296 8.86 2.28 -3.39
N THR A 297 8.48 3.03 -2.37
CA THR A 297 7.73 2.54 -1.21
C THR A 297 6.37 3.24 -1.17
N PRO A 298 5.36 2.73 -1.91
CA PRO A 298 4.06 3.36 -1.93
C PRO A 298 3.23 2.98 -0.70
N GLU A 299 2.46 3.97 -0.20
CA GLU A 299 1.49 3.82 0.87
C GLU A 299 0.18 4.49 0.51
N VAL A 300 -0.93 4.06 1.14
CA VAL A 300 -2.26 4.58 0.85
C VAL A 300 -3.10 4.77 2.11
N TYR A 301 -3.79 5.92 2.16
CA TYR A 301 -4.86 6.18 3.13
C TYR A 301 -6.03 6.90 2.43
N ASP A 302 -7.21 6.29 2.44
CA ASP A 302 -8.42 6.73 1.73
C ASP A 302 -8.16 6.98 0.23
N ASN A 303 -8.08 8.24 -0.19
CA ASN A 303 -7.74 8.65 -1.56
C ASN A 303 -6.33 9.23 -1.68
N ILE A 304 -5.58 9.26 -0.59
CA ILE A 304 -4.20 9.77 -0.61
C ILE A 304 -3.25 8.60 -0.87
N VAL A 305 -2.44 8.73 -1.90
CA VAL A 305 -1.32 7.86 -2.19
C VAL A 305 -0.04 8.65 -2.01
N VAL A 306 0.89 8.12 -1.22
CA VAL A 306 2.23 8.69 -1.06
C VAL A 306 3.27 7.67 -1.46
N TRP A 307 4.40 8.11 -1.99
CA TRP A 307 5.51 7.21 -2.29
C TRP A 307 6.85 7.93 -2.24
N GLY A 308 7.88 7.18 -1.86
CA GLY A 308 9.26 7.60 -1.98
C GLY A 308 9.86 7.09 -3.27
N ILE A 309 10.68 7.89 -3.96
CA ILE A 309 11.49 7.48 -5.10
C ILE A 309 12.94 7.39 -4.65
N ASP A 310 13.53 6.19 -4.70
CA ASP A 310 14.97 6.00 -4.46
C ASP A 310 15.74 6.16 -5.77
N LYS A 311 16.36 7.30 -5.94
CA LYS A 311 17.20 7.61 -7.09
C LYS A 311 18.64 7.11 -6.95
N ASN A 312 19.07 6.74 -5.75
CA ASN A 312 20.44 6.24 -5.51
C ASN A 312 20.72 4.91 -6.20
N TYR A 313 19.69 4.18 -6.59
CA TYR A 313 19.83 2.96 -7.39
C TYR A 313 20.30 3.25 -8.83
N VAL A 314 19.93 4.41 -9.37
CA VAL A 314 20.27 4.83 -10.74
C VAL A 314 21.45 5.81 -10.77
N ASN A 315 21.49 6.77 -9.84
CA ASN A 315 22.53 7.78 -9.73
C ASN A 315 22.79 8.14 -8.26
N SER A 316 23.96 7.83 -7.76
CA SER A 316 24.36 8.00 -6.35
C SER A 316 24.45 9.46 -5.84
N THR A 317 24.01 10.44 -6.61
CA THR A 317 24.13 11.88 -6.29
C THR A 317 22.79 12.61 -6.15
N ASP A 318 21.67 11.96 -6.47
CA ASP A 318 20.37 12.59 -6.43
C ASP A 318 19.64 12.28 -5.11
N ASP A 319 19.01 13.29 -4.54
CA ASP A 319 18.20 13.14 -3.35
C ASP A 319 16.93 12.31 -3.66
N ASN A 320 16.62 11.37 -2.79
CA ASN A 320 15.36 10.66 -2.81
C ASN A 320 14.18 11.62 -2.62
N GLU A 321 13.07 11.40 -3.28
CA GLU A 321 11.94 12.33 -3.30
C GLU A 321 10.66 11.69 -2.78
N ILE A 322 9.88 12.45 -2.03
CA ILE A 322 8.55 12.05 -1.55
C ILE A 322 7.48 12.75 -2.37
N TYR A 323 6.58 11.95 -2.93
CA TYR A 323 5.45 12.39 -3.73
C TYR A 323 4.12 12.03 -3.11
N LEU A 324 3.12 12.79 -3.45
CA LEU A 324 1.74 12.65 -3.04
C LEU A 324 0.79 12.81 -4.23
N CYS A 325 -0.27 12.02 -4.23
CA CYS A 325 -1.38 12.13 -5.15
C CYS A 325 -2.70 11.95 -4.39
N ASN A 326 -3.69 12.81 -4.69
CA ASN A 326 -5.06 12.59 -4.25
C ASN A 326 -5.87 11.99 -5.41
N LEU A 327 -6.34 10.78 -5.25
CA LEU A 327 -7.11 10.05 -6.27
C LEU A 327 -8.52 10.61 -6.52
N ALA A 328 -8.97 11.54 -5.67
CA ALA A 328 -10.28 12.19 -5.81
C ALA A 328 -10.23 13.49 -6.65
N ASP A 329 -9.02 14.00 -6.93
CA ASP A 329 -8.80 15.16 -7.78
C ASP A 329 -8.75 14.74 -9.26
#